data_8277f4a1d4f980663ab9120e72499647
#
_entry.id   8277f4a1d4f980663ab9120e72499647
#
_cell.length_a   1.000
_cell.length_b   1.000
_cell.length_c   1.000
_cell.angle_alpha   90.00
_cell.angle_beta   90.00
_cell.angle_gamma   90.00
#
_symmetry.space_group_name_H-M   'P 1'
#
loop_
_entity.id
_entity.type
_entity.pdbx_description
1 polymer ?
#
loop_
_entity_poly.entity_id
_entity_poly.type
_entity_poly.pdbx_seq_one_letter_code
_entity_poly.pdbx_strand_id
1 'polypeptide(L)'
;MSTHELKSWPSQFQAMWTSLKRAEFRRDDRGYQVGDLLELREWDPSRQQYTGFQLTARVTHLVRGPELEVPAGFVVLSIEVLGARVVDSGSRPG
;
A
#
# COMPACT_ATOMS: atom_id res chain seq x y z
N MET A 1 13.00 9.94 5.22
CA MET A 1 12.05 8.83 5.19
C MET A 1 10.64 9.39 5.14
N SER A 2 9.84 8.92 4.20
CA SER A 2 8.50 9.47 3.97
C SER A 2 7.43 8.44 4.28
N THR A 3 6.20 8.92 4.50
CA THR A 3 5.03 8.06 4.63
C THR A 3 4.10 8.38 3.47
N HIS A 4 3.64 7.34 2.79
CA HIS A 4 2.76 7.49 1.64
C HIS A 4 1.42 6.82 1.95
N GLU A 5 0.33 7.57 1.79
CA GLU A 5 -1.01 7.02 1.92
C GLU A 5 -1.44 6.46 0.58
N LEU A 6 -1.83 5.21 0.56
CA LEU A 6 -2.17 4.52 -0.67
C LEU A 6 -3.52 3.84 -0.54
N LYS A 7 -4.32 3.95 -1.60
CA LYS A 7 -5.58 3.24 -1.71
C LYS A 7 -5.30 1.80 -2.13
N SER A 8 -5.93 0.84 -1.47
CA SER A 8 -5.74 -0.57 -1.77
C SER A 8 -7.09 -1.25 -1.95
N TRP A 9 -7.26 -1.96 -3.06
CA TRP A 9 -8.50 -2.68 -3.34
C TRP A 9 -8.61 -3.91 -2.45
N PRO A 10 -9.83 -4.36 -2.12
CA PRO A 10 -10.01 -5.40 -1.10
C PRO A 10 -9.20 -6.67 -1.31
N SER A 11 -9.15 -7.20 -2.53
CA SER A 11 -8.41 -8.44 -2.77
C SER A 11 -6.92 -8.27 -2.50
N GLN A 12 -6.37 -7.13 -2.90
CA GLN A 12 -4.95 -6.85 -2.68
C GLN A 12 -4.67 -6.56 -1.20
N PHE A 13 -5.57 -5.82 -0.56
CA PHE A 13 -5.45 -5.50 0.85
C PHE A 13 -5.53 -6.76 1.70
N GLN A 14 -6.50 -7.64 1.41
CA GLN A 14 -6.68 -8.88 2.15
C GLN A 14 -5.46 -9.79 2.02
N ALA A 15 -4.89 -9.87 0.83
CA ALA A 15 -3.70 -10.67 0.61
C ALA A 15 -2.52 -10.15 1.46
N MET A 16 -2.42 -8.85 1.60
CA MET A 16 -1.37 -8.24 2.42
C MET A 16 -1.66 -8.42 3.90
N TRP A 17 -2.93 -8.29 4.30
CA TRP A 17 -3.38 -8.48 5.67
C TRP A 17 -2.98 -9.87 6.18
N THR A 18 -3.08 -10.88 5.32
CA THR A 18 -2.74 -12.26 5.69
C THR A 18 -1.28 -12.60 5.44
N SER A 19 -0.49 -11.60 5.05
CA SER A 19 0.94 -11.75 4.75
C SER A 19 1.24 -12.65 3.56
N LEU A 20 0.26 -12.91 2.72
CA LEU A 20 0.48 -13.65 1.47
C LEU A 20 1.11 -12.77 0.41
N LYS A 21 0.79 -11.48 0.43
CA LYS A 21 1.35 -10.53 -0.51
C LYS A 21 2.43 -9.71 0.19
N ARG A 22 3.65 -9.73 -0.38
CA ARG A 22 4.79 -9.00 0.19
C ARG A 22 5.42 -8.06 -0.80
N ALA A 23 4.71 -7.74 -1.86
CA ALA A 23 5.19 -6.82 -2.87
C ALA A 23 4.04 -5.94 -3.33
N GLU A 24 4.38 -4.72 -3.70
CA GLU A 24 3.43 -3.74 -4.18
C GLU A 24 3.94 -3.24 -5.52
N PHE A 25 3.12 -3.35 -6.57
CA PHE A 25 3.45 -2.85 -7.89
C PHE A 25 2.68 -1.56 -8.10
N ARG A 26 3.40 -0.47 -8.33
CA ARG A 26 2.79 0.85 -8.37
C ARG A 26 3.38 1.71 -9.47
N ARG A 27 2.65 2.73 -9.87
CA ARG A 27 3.21 3.80 -10.67
C ARG A 27 4.23 4.53 -9.79
N ASP A 28 5.39 4.82 -10.35
CA ASP A 28 6.47 5.47 -9.61
C ASP A 28 6.26 6.99 -9.64
N ASP A 29 5.25 7.43 -8.92
CA ASP A 29 4.84 8.84 -8.93
C ASP A 29 4.98 9.51 -7.56
N ARG A 30 5.61 8.83 -6.61
CA ARG A 30 5.73 9.35 -5.24
C ARG A 30 7.16 9.43 -4.74
N GLY A 31 8.13 9.07 -5.56
CA GLY A 31 9.52 9.09 -5.15
C GLY A 31 9.82 8.10 -4.02
N TYR A 32 9.29 6.90 -4.13
CA TYR A 32 9.48 5.87 -3.10
C TYR A 32 10.96 5.59 -2.86
N GLN A 33 11.31 5.39 -1.58
CA GLN A 33 12.66 5.05 -1.15
C GLN A 33 12.60 3.88 -0.18
N VAL A 34 13.69 3.11 -0.12
CA VAL A 34 13.83 2.07 0.91
C VAL A 34 13.77 2.74 2.27
N GLY A 35 12.97 2.15 3.17
CA GLY A 35 12.75 2.70 4.49
C GLY A 35 11.47 3.51 4.61
N ASP A 36 10.87 3.89 3.49
CA ASP A 36 9.60 4.61 3.53
C ASP A 36 8.50 3.75 4.11
N LEU A 37 7.52 4.39 4.71
CA LEU A 37 6.34 3.73 5.23
C LEU A 37 5.18 3.89 4.26
N LEU A 38 4.38 2.86 4.15
CA LEU A 38 3.15 2.86 3.36
C LEU A 38 1.98 2.67 4.30
N GLU A 39 1.02 3.59 4.23
CA GLU A 39 -0.26 3.45 4.92
C GLU A 39 -1.26 3.01 3.88
N LEU A 40 -1.56 1.71 3.85
CA LEU A 40 -2.46 1.14 2.85
C LEU A 40 -3.86 1.13 3.44
N ARG A 41 -4.76 1.85 2.79
CA ARG A 41 -6.14 2.00 3.24
C ARG A 41 -7.07 1.23 2.31
N GLU A 42 -7.79 0.29 2.87
CA GLU A 42 -8.70 -0.53 2.07
C GLU A 42 -9.85 0.33 1.53
N TRP A 43 -10.07 0.23 0.24
CA TRP A 43 -11.09 0.99 -0.47
C TRP A 43 -12.17 0.03 -0.98
N ASP A 44 -13.42 0.34 -0.69
CA ASP A 44 -14.56 -0.43 -1.19
C ASP A 44 -15.08 0.24 -2.47
N PRO A 45 -14.82 -0.35 -3.64
CA PRO A 45 -15.25 0.27 -4.90
C PRO A 45 -16.77 0.27 -5.08
N SER A 46 -17.47 -0.66 -4.45
CA SER A 46 -18.92 -0.70 -4.55
C SER A 46 -19.57 0.46 -3.81
N ARG A 47 -19.02 0.80 -2.66
CA ARG A 47 -19.57 1.87 -1.83
C ARG A 47 -18.87 3.19 -2.05
N GLN A 48 -17.79 3.21 -2.82
CA GLN A 48 -17.01 4.40 -3.09
C GLN A 48 -16.52 5.05 -1.78
N GLN A 49 -16.01 4.23 -0.88
CA GLN A 49 -15.53 4.73 0.41
C GLN A 49 -14.49 3.79 1.00
N TYR A 50 -13.70 4.29 1.93
CA TYR A 50 -12.78 3.47 2.68
C TYR A 50 -13.54 2.61 3.69
N THR A 51 -13.04 1.38 3.90
CA THR A 51 -13.69 0.45 4.83
C THR A 51 -13.35 0.74 6.29
N GLY A 52 -12.26 1.48 6.52
CA GLY A 52 -11.76 1.70 7.87
C GLY A 52 -10.60 0.80 8.24
N PHE A 53 -10.31 -0.21 7.43
CA PHE A 53 -9.14 -1.06 7.67
C PHE A 53 -7.91 -0.44 7.04
N GLN A 54 -6.79 -0.55 7.75
CA GLN A 54 -5.54 0.08 7.35
C GLN A 54 -4.35 -0.77 7.74
N LEU A 55 -3.34 -0.80 6.88
CA LEU A 55 -2.09 -1.50 7.13
C LEU A 55 -0.94 -0.52 7.05
N THR A 56 0.04 -0.71 7.93
CA THR A 56 1.31 0.00 7.83
C THR A 56 2.37 -0.99 7.37
N ALA A 57 3.11 -0.64 6.34
CA ALA A 57 4.18 -1.45 5.80
C ALA A 57 5.41 -0.60 5.57
N ARG A 58 6.58 -1.23 5.60
CA ARG A 58 7.83 -0.55 5.30
C ARG A 58 8.40 -1.08 4.01
N VAL A 59 8.92 -0.20 3.17
CA VAL A 59 9.62 -0.57 1.95
C VAL A 59 11.00 -1.09 2.33
N THR A 60 11.28 -2.35 1.99
CA THR A 60 12.56 -2.97 2.30
C THR A 60 13.48 -3.04 1.09
N HIS A 61 12.92 -3.02 -0.10
CA HIS A 61 13.67 -3.05 -1.35
C HIS A 61 12.77 -2.52 -2.45
N LEU A 62 13.36 -2.05 -3.55
CA LEU A 62 12.56 -1.63 -4.69
C LEU A 62 13.33 -1.83 -5.99
N VAL A 63 12.55 -2.00 -7.07
CA VAL A 63 13.09 -2.08 -8.42
C VAL A 63 12.28 -1.10 -9.26
N ARG A 64 12.96 -0.15 -9.86
CA ARG A 64 12.31 0.84 -10.74
C ARG A 64 12.45 0.42 -12.20
N GLY A 65 11.38 0.65 -12.96
CA GLY A 65 11.46 0.44 -14.39
C GLY A 65 12.42 1.41 -15.06
N PRO A 66 13.11 1.00 -16.13
CA PRO A 66 12.92 -0.28 -16.85
C PRO A 66 13.78 -1.45 -16.33
N GLU A 67 14.38 -1.33 -15.18
CA GLU A 67 15.23 -2.37 -14.63
C GLU A 67 14.46 -3.68 -14.45
N LEU A 68 15.10 -4.80 -14.76
CA LEU A 68 14.52 -6.14 -14.66
C LEU A 68 13.16 -6.24 -15.36
N GLU A 69 13.03 -5.51 -16.48
CA GLU A 69 11.84 -5.51 -17.31
C GLU A 69 10.58 -4.98 -16.60
N VAL A 70 10.76 -4.28 -15.50
CA VAL A 70 9.67 -3.50 -14.92
C VAL A 70 9.35 -2.38 -15.91
N PRO A 71 8.08 -2.14 -16.25
CA PRO A 71 7.78 -1.06 -17.20
C PRO A 71 8.29 0.28 -16.71
N ALA A 72 8.79 1.09 -17.64
CA ALA A 72 9.23 2.43 -17.31
C ALA A 72 8.08 3.21 -16.66
N GLY A 73 8.38 3.95 -15.61
CA GLY A 73 7.37 4.70 -14.87
C GLY A 73 6.67 3.90 -13.79
N PHE A 74 7.09 2.65 -13.59
CA PHE A 74 6.53 1.80 -12.53
C PHE A 74 7.62 1.34 -11.59
N VAL A 75 7.21 0.86 -10.43
CA VAL A 75 8.11 0.39 -9.39
C VAL A 75 7.51 -0.83 -8.71
N VAL A 76 8.36 -1.77 -8.37
CA VAL A 76 7.99 -2.91 -7.54
C VAL A 76 8.61 -2.69 -6.17
N LEU A 77 7.78 -2.64 -5.15
CA LEU A 77 8.23 -2.42 -3.77
C LEU A 77 8.14 -3.73 -3.02
N SER A 78 9.25 -4.17 -2.44
CA SER A 78 9.20 -5.24 -1.47
C SER A 78 8.84 -4.61 -0.14
N ILE A 79 7.96 -5.25 0.61
CA ILE A 79 7.41 -4.66 1.82
C ILE A 79 7.44 -5.63 2.99
N GLU A 80 7.47 -5.06 4.18
CA GLU A 80 7.30 -5.75 5.43
C GLU A 80 6.10 -5.13 6.13
N VAL A 81 5.09 -5.94 6.43
CA VAL A 81 3.91 -5.44 7.15
C VAL A 81 4.28 -5.24 8.61
N LEU A 82 4.10 -4.04 9.12
CA LEU A 82 4.44 -3.70 10.49
C LEU A 82 3.25 -3.79 11.42
N GLY A 83 2.06 -3.56 10.92
CA GLY A 83 0.87 -3.63 11.74
C GLY A 83 -0.39 -3.36 10.94
N ALA A 84 -1.51 -3.64 11.56
CA ALA A 84 -2.83 -3.48 10.95
C ALA A 84 -3.75 -2.91 12.01
N ARG A 85 -4.70 -2.10 11.58
CA ARG A 85 -5.63 -1.47 12.51
C ARG A 85 -6.95 -1.14 11.82
N VAL A 86 -7.96 -0.92 12.63
CA VAL A 86 -9.25 -0.40 12.17
C VAL A 86 -9.28 1.08 12.51
N VAL A 87 -9.53 1.89 11.50
CA VAL A 87 -9.65 3.33 11.67
C VAL A 87 -11.13 3.68 11.49
N ASP A 88 -11.70 4.23 12.52
CA ASP A 88 -13.12 4.57 12.53
C ASP A 88 -13.36 5.88 11.81
N SER A 89 -13.12 5.88 10.52
CA SER A 89 -13.26 7.11 9.74
C SER A 89 -14.65 7.28 9.18
N GLY A 90 -15.36 6.19 8.97
CA GLY A 90 -16.67 6.24 8.35
C GLY A 90 -17.79 6.52 9.33
N SER A 91 -17.57 6.19 10.57
CA SER A 91 -18.58 6.32 11.59
C SER A 91 -18.31 7.48 12.54
N ARG A 92 -17.47 8.36 12.14
CA ARG A 92 -17.19 9.52 12.97
C ARG A 92 -18.48 10.25 13.26
N PRO A 93 -18.78 10.50 14.47
CA PRO A 93 -19.98 11.28 14.79
C PRO A 93 -19.65 12.71 14.48
N GLY A 94 -19.48 12.97 13.41
CA GLY A 94 -19.16 14.35 13.00
C GLY A 94 -18.05 14.89 13.78
#